data_90845a39538f29cac18aa2cd7ce61976
#
_entry.id   90845a39538f29cac18aa2cd7ce61976
#
_cell.length_a   1.000
_cell.length_b   1.000
_cell.length_c   1.000
_cell.angle_alpha   90.00
_cell.angle_beta   90.00
_cell.angle_gamma   90.00
#
_symmetry.space_group_name_H-M   'P 1'
#
loop_
_entity.id
_entity.type
_entity.pdbx_description
1 polymer ?
#
loop_
_entity_poly.entity_id
_entity_poly.type
_entity_poly.pdbx_seq_one_letter_code
_entity_poly.pdbx_strand_id
1 'polypeptide(L)'
;MIKREAIFSDETQNYVNPAQPCAYDNISICIRVEILHGKNYSEATILRKYHSDYYFDYYKLFTDISNVVFRYVFKISKGKESVYYDRVGVSDGIRVFQGFEIIPDFKTPDWAKGAVMYQIFVDRFCRGDSSNDVLDDEYIYLSLPCTRTTDWSQYPSNFDVGYFYGGDLQGVMDKLDYLRSLRQYILTPYSYHLPITNTMPKIMSI
;
A
#
# COMPACT_ATOMS: atom_id res chain seq x y z
N MET A 1 -14.07 26.19 13.76
CA MET A 1 -14.10 25.06 12.81
C MET A 1 -12.67 24.56 12.66
N ILE A 2 -12.49 23.25 12.69
CA ILE A 2 -11.21 22.58 12.43
C ILE A 2 -11.03 22.48 10.92
N LYS A 3 -9.88 22.93 10.38
CA LYS A 3 -9.55 22.77 8.96
C LYS A 3 -8.97 21.37 8.71
N ARG A 4 -9.81 20.47 8.22
CA ARG A 4 -9.52 19.06 8.04
C ARG A 4 -8.40 18.81 7.03
N GLU A 5 -8.33 19.62 5.97
CA GLU A 5 -7.33 19.56 4.90
C GLU A 5 -5.91 19.93 5.36
N ALA A 6 -5.81 20.60 6.51
CA ALA A 6 -4.51 20.99 7.07
C ALA A 6 -3.91 19.93 7.99
N ILE A 7 -4.71 18.94 8.41
CA ILE A 7 -4.29 17.86 9.30
C ILE A 7 -3.50 16.84 8.48
N PHE A 8 -2.27 16.55 8.92
CA PHE A 8 -1.45 15.55 8.26
C PHE A 8 -0.43 14.93 9.22
N SER A 9 -0.28 13.64 9.11
CA SER A 9 0.78 12.81 9.67
C SER A 9 0.90 11.56 8.81
N ASP A 10 2.06 10.92 8.84
CA ASP A 10 2.30 9.64 8.22
C ASP A 10 3.30 8.81 9.06
N GLU A 11 3.72 7.66 8.54
CA GLU A 11 4.66 6.77 9.22
C GLU A 11 6.12 7.00 8.78
N THR A 12 6.38 8.08 8.00
CA THR A 12 7.73 8.42 7.57
C THR A 12 8.56 9.02 8.71
N GLN A 13 9.87 9.06 8.52
CA GLN A 13 10.83 9.62 9.53
C GLN A 13 10.54 11.09 9.86
N ASN A 14 9.83 11.82 9.02
CA ASN A 14 9.44 13.21 9.31
C ASN A 14 8.39 13.29 10.42
N TYR A 15 7.55 12.27 10.55
CA TYR A 15 6.44 12.24 11.51
C TYR A 15 6.59 11.17 12.60
N VAL A 16 7.37 10.09 12.33
CA VAL A 16 7.72 9.07 13.33
C VAL A 16 9.23 8.91 13.36
N ASN A 17 9.86 9.14 14.50
CA ASN A 17 11.31 9.04 14.63
C ASN A 17 11.74 8.27 15.89
N PRO A 18 12.50 7.18 15.74
CA PRO A 18 12.89 6.56 14.48
C PRO A 18 11.69 5.92 13.75
N ALA A 19 11.73 5.89 12.41
CA ALA A 19 10.64 5.32 11.59
C ALA A 19 10.58 3.79 11.69
N GLN A 20 11.67 3.14 12.06
CA GLN A 20 11.77 1.70 12.29
C GLN A 20 12.39 1.46 13.65
N PRO A 21 11.62 1.63 14.74
CA PRO A 21 12.16 1.50 16.09
C PRO A 21 12.38 0.05 16.49
N CYS A 22 13.34 -0.15 17.39
CA CYS A 22 13.46 -1.40 18.12
C CYS A 22 12.48 -1.44 19.31
N ALA A 23 12.24 -2.63 19.83
CA ALA A 23 11.49 -2.78 21.08
C ALA A 23 12.19 -1.98 22.20
N TYR A 24 11.37 -1.33 23.03
CA TYR A 24 11.79 -0.47 24.15
C TYR A 24 12.48 0.85 23.76
N ASP A 25 12.49 1.22 22.48
CA ASP A 25 12.94 2.53 22.07
C ASP A 25 11.97 3.63 22.53
N ASN A 26 12.53 4.81 22.82
CA ASN A 26 11.76 6.04 22.94
C ASN A 26 11.53 6.62 21.55
N ILE A 27 10.27 6.78 21.16
CA ILE A 27 9.89 7.31 19.86
C ILE A 27 9.25 8.68 19.96
N SER A 28 9.33 9.45 18.88
CA SER A 28 8.51 10.66 18.73
C SER A 28 7.51 10.51 17.60
N ILE A 29 6.26 10.91 17.89
CA ILE A 29 5.16 10.92 16.92
C ILE A 29 4.73 12.36 16.71
N CYS A 30 4.58 12.79 15.47
CA CYS A 30 4.26 14.16 15.09
C CYS A 30 2.98 14.24 14.25
N ILE A 31 2.25 15.36 14.39
CA ILE A 31 1.13 15.74 13.53
C ILE A 31 1.19 17.22 13.20
N ARG A 32 0.82 17.57 11.97
CA ARG A 32 0.67 18.94 11.48
C ARG A 32 -0.80 19.35 11.45
N VAL A 33 -1.09 20.56 11.93
CA VAL A 33 -2.42 21.18 11.87
C VAL A 33 -2.28 22.65 11.45
N GLU A 34 -3.36 23.27 10.99
CA GLU A 34 -3.35 24.70 10.68
C GLU A 34 -3.03 25.55 11.92
N ILE A 35 -2.28 26.64 11.74
CA ILE A 35 -2.08 27.65 12.79
C ILE A 35 -3.41 28.31 13.13
N LEU A 36 -3.77 28.22 14.41
CA LEU A 36 -4.89 28.95 14.98
C LEU A 36 -4.36 30.05 15.90
N HIS A 37 -4.33 31.26 15.38
CA HIS A 37 -3.95 32.43 16.16
C HIS A 37 -4.81 32.53 17.44
N GLY A 38 -4.18 32.41 18.59
CA GLY A 38 -4.74 32.79 19.89
C GLY A 38 -5.54 31.75 20.67
N LYS A 39 -5.46 30.44 20.39
CA LYS A 39 -6.09 29.41 21.24
C LYS A 39 -5.17 28.23 21.49
N ASN A 40 -4.91 27.95 22.77
CA ASN A 40 -4.23 26.75 23.20
C ASN A 40 -5.17 25.55 23.05
N TYR A 41 -4.69 24.48 22.44
CA TYR A 41 -5.38 23.18 22.47
C TYR A 41 -5.11 22.56 23.85
N SER A 42 -6.18 22.21 24.57
CA SER A 42 -6.06 21.45 25.80
C SER A 42 -6.45 20.00 25.60
N GLU A 43 -5.51 19.15 25.95
CA GLU A 43 -5.66 17.84 26.56
C GLU A 43 -6.38 16.72 25.81
N ALA A 44 -5.59 15.95 25.11
CA ALA A 44 -5.60 14.50 25.22
C ALA A 44 -4.15 14.08 25.18
N THR A 45 -3.76 12.92 25.72
CA THR A 45 -2.37 12.45 25.89
C THR A 45 -1.40 13.07 24.87
N ILE A 46 -0.90 13.90 25.16
CA ILE A 46 -0.61 15.29 25.09
C ILE A 46 0.56 15.48 24.15
N LEU A 47 0.19 15.60 22.84
CA LEU A 47 1.13 16.19 21.90
C LEU A 47 1.39 17.64 22.31
N ARG A 48 2.66 18.00 22.46
CA ARG A 48 3.06 19.37 22.74
C ARG A 48 3.45 20.05 21.44
N LYS A 49 3.01 21.30 21.27
CA LYS A 49 3.49 22.14 20.18
C LYS A 49 4.99 22.29 20.29
N TYR A 50 5.73 21.92 19.24
CA TYR A 50 7.19 22.00 19.23
C TYR A 50 7.74 22.91 18.13
N HIS A 51 6.95 23.15 17.07
CA HIS A 51 7.36 23.96 15.93
C HIS A 51 6.15 24.62 15.29
N SER A 52 6.38 25.75 14.63
CA SER A 52 5.45 26.41 13.71
C SER A 52 6.21 26.86 12.49
N ASP A 53 5.62 26.72 11.32
CA ASP A 53 6.02 27.42 10.11
C ASP A 53 5.00 28.52 9.79
N TYR A 54 5.03 29.06 8.57
CA TYR A 54 4.12 30.13 8.16
C TYR A 54 2.64 29.73 8.14
N TYR A 55 2.37 28.45 7.88
CA TYR A 55 1.00 27.93 7.67
C TYR A 55 0.54 26.94 8.72
N PHE A 56 1.47 26.21 9.37
CA PHE A 56 1.15 25.05 10.19
C PHE A 56 1.81 25.08 11.56
N ASP A 57 1.09 24.53 12.53
CA ASP A 57 1.57 24.14 13.83
C ASP A 57 1.87 22.63 13.84
N TYR A 58 3.00 22.27 14.40
CA TYR A 58 3.45 20.88 14.56
C TYR A 58 3.41 20.50 16.03
N TYR A 59 2.75 19.40 16.32
CA TYR A 59 2.61 18.84 17.65
C TYR A 59 3.32 17.51 17.72
N LYS A 60 4.05 17.26 18.81
CA LYS A 60 4.88 16.07 19.01
C LYS A 60 4.61 15.43 20.37
N LEU A 61 4.58 14.11 20.37
CA LEU A 61 4.57 13.25 21.53
C LEU A 61 5.86 12.44 21.57
N PHE A 62 6.46 12.30 22.76
CA PHE A 62 7.49 11.31 23.02
C PHE A 62 6.90 10.21 23.88
N THR A 63 7.11 8.97 23.49
CA THR A 63 6.61 7.79 24.21
C THR A 63 7.56 6.61 24.04
N ASP A 64 7.60 5.77 25.06
CA ASP A 64 8.30 4.49 24.98
C ASP A 64 7.36 3.47 24.33
N ILE A 65 7.90 2.60 23.48
CA ILE A 65 7.18 1.46 22.93
C ILE A 65 7.68 0.18 23.57
N SER A 66 6.79 -0.81 23.69
CA SER A 66 7.15 -2.15 24.15
C SER A 66 7.49 -3.06 22.96
N ASN A 67 7.57 -4.35 23.18
CA ASN A 67 7.79 -5.36 22.13
C ASN A 67 6.51 -5.81 21.42
N VAL A 68 5.38 -5.10 21.62
CA VAL A 68 4.12 -5.38 20.94
C VAL A 68 3.80 -4.27 19.95
N VAL A 69 2.97 -4.58 18.97
CA VAL A 69 2.51 -3.60 17.97
C VAL A 69 1.86 -2.41 18.65
N PHE A 70 2.37 -1.22 18.37
CA PHE A 70 1.85 0.03 18.89
C PHE A 70 0.90 0.66 17.88
N ARG A 71 -0.38 0.79 18.25
CA ARG A 71 -1.43 1.40 17.40
C ARG A 71 -1.89 2.71 17.95
N TYR A 72 -2.08 3.72 17.10
CA TYR A 72 -2.55 5.02 17.51
C TYR A 72 -3.42 5.71 16.46
N VAL A 73 -4.24 6.63 16.94
CA VAL A 73 -5.09 7.54 16.15
C VAL A 73 -4.97 8.92 16.79
N PHE A 74 -4.90 9.96 16.00
CA PHE A 74 -4.93 11.31 16.53
C PHE A 74 -6.37 11.77 16.76
N LYS A 75 -6.60 12.45 17.88
CA LYS A 75 -7.82 13.20 18.14
C LYS A 75 -7.49 14.68 18.19
N ILE A 76 -8.09 15.47 17.36
CA ILE A 76 -7.94 16.92 17.30
C ILE A 76 -9.23 17.55 17.79
N SER A 77 -9.15 18.41 18.84
CA SER A 77 -10.30 19.04 19.46
C SER A 77 -10.15 20.56 19.47
N LYS A 78 -11.26 21.27 19.20
CA LYS A 78 -11.34 22.73 19.24
C LYS A 78 -12.70 23.14 19.83
N GLY A 79 -12.72 23.51 21.11
CA GLY A 79 -13.95 23.76 21.83
C GLY A 79 -14.80 22.50 21.94
N LYS A 80 -16.01 22.51 21.36
CA LYS A 80 -16.90 21.34 21.34
C LYS A 80 -16.71 20.44 20.11
N GLU A 81 -15.96 20.91 19.12
CA GLU A 81 -15.68 20.17 17.89
C GLU A 81 -14.51 19.22 18.10
N SER A 82 -14.63 17.98 17.65
CA SER A 82 -13.53 17.01 17.63
C SER A 82 -13.56 16.22 16.32
N VAL A 83 -12.38 15.93 15.80
CA VAL A 83 -12.17 15.04 14.65
C VAL A 83 -11.07 14.04 14.98
N TYR A 84 -11.07 12.93 14.27
CA TYR A 84 -10.04 11.89 14.36
C TYR A 84 -9.26 11.85 13.06
N TYR A 85 -7.96 11.56 13.16
CA TYR A 85 -7.09 11.39 12.00
C TYR A 85 -6.33 10.08 12.13
N ASP A 86 -6.42 9.26 11.09
CA ASP A 86 -5.78 7.96 10.94
C ASP A 86 -5.15 7.85 9.55
N ARG A 87 -4.57 6.69 9.19
CA ARG A 87 -3.88 6.49 7.91
C ARG A 87 -4.77 6.63 6.67
N VAL A 88 -6.10 6.64 6.82
CA VAL A 88 -7.05 6.86 5.72
C VAL A 88 -7.45 8.35 5.61
N GLY A 89 -7.21 9.13 6.69
CA GLY A 89 -7.51 10.56 6.73
C GLY A 89 -8.43 10.98 7.88
N VAL A 90 -9.07 12.13 7.75
CA VAL A 90 -9.91 12.72 8.79
C VAL A 90 -11.30 12.09 8.82
N SER A 91 -11.84 11.85 10.03
CA SER A 91 -13.19 11.31 10.27
C SER A 91 -13.83 11.96 11.49
N ASP A 92 -15.17 11.86 11.60
CA ASP A 92 -15.92 12.35 12.77
C ASP A 92 -15.94 11.35 13.92
N GLY A 93 -15.57 10.09 13.67
CA GLY A 93 -15.50 9.03 14.66
C GLY A 93 -14.23 8.21 14.58
N ILE A 94 -13.88 7.52 15.65
CA ILE A 94 -12.70 6.67 15.70
C ILE A 94 -12.87 5.43 14.80
N ARG A 95 -11.87 5.17 13.94
CA ARG A 95 -11.78 3.98 13.08
C ARG A 95 -10.63 3.11 13.54
N VAL A 96 -10.87 2.26 14.52
CA VAL A 96 -9.85 1.48 15.24
C VAL A 96 -8.96 0.66 14.29
N PHE A 97 -9.55 0.07 13.24
CA PHE A 97 -8.81 -0.75 12.27
C PHE A 97 -8.02 0.06 11.23
N GLN A 98 -8.19 1.38 11.23
CA GLN A 98 -7.49 2.30 10.32
C GLN A 98 -6.42 3.13 11.03
N GLY A 99 -6.12 2.83 12.30
CA GLY A 99 -5.06 3.50 13.05
C GLY A 99 -3.69 3.30 12.40
N PHE A 100 -2.79 4.24 12.68
CA PHE A 100 -1.36 4.08 12.39
C PHE A 100 -0.81 2.91 13.22
N GLU A 101 0.20 2.23 12.68
CA GLU A 101 0.76 1.04 13.29
C GLU A 101 2.29 1.06 13.26
N ILE A 102 2.91 0.90 14.41
CA ILE A 102 4.36 0.76 14.55
C ILE A 102 4.63 -0.65 15.04
N ILE A 103 5.40 -1.39 14.27
CA ILE A 103 5.82 -2.76 14.59
C ILE A 103 7.27 -2.70 15.05
N PRO A 104 7.55 -2.83 16.36
CA PRO A 104 8.91 -2.82 16.89
C PRO A 104 9.75 -3.94 16.28
N ASP A 105 11.04 -3.69 16.09
CA ASP A 105 12.00 -4.62 15.47
C ASP A 105 11.73 -4.99 14.01
N PHE A 106 10.68 -4.41 13.38
CA PHE A 106 10.45 -4.60 11.96
C PHE A 106 11.48 -3.80 11.15
N LYS A 107 12.27 -4.50 10.35
CA LYS A 107 13.26 -3.89 9.45
C LYS A 107 12.90 -4.21 8.00
N THR A 108 12.61 -3.19 7.23
CA THR A 108 12.53 -3.34 5.78
C THR A 108 13.92 -3.72 5.26
N PRO A 109 14.07 -4.83 4.52
CA PRO A 109 15.33 -5.20 3.91
C PRO A 109 15.91 -4.05 3.06
N ASP A 110 17.22 -3.86 3.09
CA ASP A 110 17.84 -2.72 2.40
C ASP A 110 17.63 -2.77 0.89
N TRP A 111 17.55 -3.97 0.31
CA TRP A 111 17.27 -4.13 -1.11
C TRP A 111 15.85 -3.65 -1.50
N ALA A 112 14.89 -3.64 -0.58
CA ALA A 112 13.51 -3.21 -0.84
C ALA A 112 13.36 -1.69 -0.73
N LYS A 113 14.28 -1.01 -0.02
CA LYS A 113 14.22 0.44 0.18
C LYS A 113 14.55 1.16 -1.14
N GLY A 114 13.55 1.87 -1.68
CA GLY A 114 13.68 2.56 -2.96
C GLY A 114 13.69 1.63 -4.18
N ALA A 115 13.37 0.34 -4.03
CA ALA A 115 13.26 -0.58 -5.13
C ALA A 115 12.09 -0.20 -6.05
N VAL A 116 12.30 -0.31 -7.34
CA VAL A 116 11.24 -0.22 -8.35
C VAL A 116 10.79 -1.64 -8.68
N MET A 117 9.50 -1.90 -8.50
CA MET A 117 8.89 -3.19 -8.79
C MET A 117 8.17 -3.14 -10.13
N TYR A 118 8.38 -4.16 -10.95
CA TYR A 118 7.66 -4.35 -12.20
C TYR A 118 6.76 -5.57 -12.07
N GLN A 119 5.45 -5.35 -12.08
CA GLN A 119 4.47 -6.42 -12.04
C GLN A 119 4.14 -6.89 -13.45
N ILE A 120 4.33 -8.19 -13.72
CA ILE A 120 4.03 -8.79 -15.00
C ILE A 120 2.71 -9.53 -14.91
N PHE A 121 1.73 -9.11 -15.72
CA PHE A 121 0.54 -9.90 -16.01
C PHE A 121 0.87 -10.85 -17.14
N VAL A 122 1.22 -12.08 -16.82
CA VAL A 122 1.90 -13.04 -17.71
C VAL A 122 1.15 -13.23 -19.01
N ASP A 123 -0.17 -13.48 -18.94
CA ASP A 123 -1.02 -13.70 -20.14
C ASP A 123 -0.96 -12.54 -21.16
N ARG A 124 -0.67 -11.31 -20.69
CA ARG A 124 -0.68 -10.10 -21.52
C ARG A 124 0.70 -9.47 -21.69
N PHE A 125 1.78 -10.23 -21.46
CA PHE A 125 3.11 -9.70 -21.55
C PHE A 125 3.88 -10.14 -22.80
N CYS A 126 4.06 -11.43 -22.99
CA CYS A 126 4.73 -12.00 -24.14
C CYS A 126 4.36 -13.48 -24.28
N ARG A 127 4.05 -13.88 -25.50
CA ARG A 127 3.80 -15.28 -25.87
C ARG A 127 5.11 -15.94 -26.27
N GLY A 128 5.54 -16.95 -25.54
CA GLY A 128 6.75 -17.72 -25.81
C GLY A 128 6.46 -19.07 -26.46
N ASP A 129 5.46 -19.78 -25.97
CA ASP A 129 5.07 -21.09 -26.44
C ASP A 129 3.58 -21.12 -26.84
N SER A 130 3.30 -21.26 -28.10
CA SER A 130 1.93 -21.30 -28.61
C SER A 130 1.20 -22.62 -28.37
N SER A 131 1.91 -23.65 -27.92
CA SER A 131 1.32 -24.96 -27.68
C SER A 131 0.50 -25.02 -26.38
N ASN A 132 0.72 -24.05 -25.48
CA ASN A 132 0.01 -23.93 -24.21
C ASN A 132 -1.09 -22.85 -24.22
N ASP A 133 -1.40 -22.27 -25.40
CA ASP A 133 -2.46 -21.26 -25.49
C ASP A 133 -3.82 -21.84 -25.11
N VAL A 134 -4.59 -21.06 -24.39
CA VAL A 134 -6.00 -21.35 -24.13
C VAL A 134 -6.79 -21.29 -25.44
N LEU A 135 -7.60 -22.31 -25.70
CA LEU A 135 -8.45 -22.38 -26.89
C LEU A 135 -9.83 -21.77 -26.61
N ASP A 136 -10.52 -21.36 -27.67
CA ASP A 136 -11.90 -20.88 -27.56
C ASP A 136 -12.79 -21.97 -26.94
N ASP A 137 -13.63 -21.57 -25.99
CA ASP A 137 -14.57 -22.44 -25.28
C ASP A 137 -13.93 -23.60 -24.47
N GLU A 138 -12.64 -23.59 -24.26
CA GLU A 138 -11.95 -24.66 -23.52
C GLU A 138 -12.46 -24.80 -22.07
N TYR A 139 -12.87 -23.68 -21.46
CA TYR A 139 -13.48 -23.67 -20.12
C TYR A 139 -14.34 -22.41 -19.91
N ILE A 140 -15.07 -22.40 -18.80
CA ILE A 140 -15.94 -21.27 -18.40
C ILE A 140 -15.34 -20.59 -17.17
N TYR A 141 -15.17 -19.28 -17.22
CA TYR A 141 -14.76 -18.44 -16.11
C TYR A 141 -15.78 -17.34 -15.82
N LEU A 142 -16.22 -17.24 -14.58
CA LEU A 142 -17.27 -16.30 -14.16
C LEU A 142 -18.52 -16.34 -15.07
N SER A 143 -18.93 -17.53 -15.44
CA SER A 143 -20.07 -17.80 -16.35
C SER A 143 -19.88 -17.31 -17.80
N LEU A 144 -18.67 -16.96 -18.19
CA LEU A 144 -18.31 -16.60 -19.56
C LEU A 144 -17.38 -17.67 -20.15
N PRO A 145 -17.59 -18.07 -21.43
CA PRO A 145 -16.66 -18.93 -22.13
C PRO A 145 -15.33 -18.22 -22.33
N CYS A 146 -14.23 -18.95 -22.27
CA CYS A 146 -12.94 -18.39 -22.60
C CYS A 146 -12.80 -18.17 -24.09
N THR A 147 -12.11 -17.09 -24.48
CA THR A 147 -11.87 -16.70 -25.86
C THR A 147 -10.40 -16.36 -26.04
N ARG A 148 -9.78 -16.95 -27.06
CA ARG A 148 -8.42 -16.63 -27.45
C ARG A 148 -8.37 -15.32 -28.22
N THR A 149 -7.56 -14.37 -27.75
CA THR A 149 -7.30 -13.12 -28.45
C THR A 149 -6.07 -13.26 -29.34
N THR A 150 -6.21 -12.94 -30.61
CA THR A 150 -5.09 -12.92 -31.58
C THR A 150 -4.55 -11.51 -31.80
N ASP A 151 -5.34 -10.49 -31.51
CA ASP A 151 -4.95 -9.09 -31.63
C ASP A 151 -4.46 -8.54 -30.28
N TRP A 152 -3.15 -8.47 -30.12
CA TRP A 152 -2.48 -7.94 -28.93
C TRP A 152 -2.61 -6.42 -28.79
N SER A 153 -3.07 -5.71 -29.82
CA SER A 153 -3.32 -4.26 -29.79
C SER A 153 -4.70 -3.90 -29.25
N GLN A 154 -5.56 -4.89 -29.07
CA GLN A 154 -6.90 -4.68 -28.54
C GLN A 154 -6.85 -4.21 -27.08
N TYR A 155 -7.49 -3.07 -26.78
CA TYR A 155 -7.63 -2.60 -25.42
C TYR A 155 -8.60 -3.49 -24.64
N PRO A 156 -8.28 -3.81 -23.37
CA PRO A 156 -9.20 -4.55 -22.51
C PRO A 156 -10.52 -3.79 -22.29
N SER A 157 -11.64 -4.50 -22.35
CA SER A 157 -12.95 -3.98 -21.96
C SER A 157 -13.29 -4.35 -20.51
N ASN A 158 -14.38 -3.79 -19.98
CA ASN A 158 -14.82 -4.07 -18.60
C ASN A 158 -15.24 -5.54 -18.34
N PHE A 159 -15.35 -6.36 -19.37
CA PHE A 159 -15.81 -7.76 -19.31
C PHE A 159 -14.81 -8.76 -19.89
N ASP A 160 -13.53 -8.37 -20.02
CA ASP A 160 -12.50 -9.19 -20.68
C ASP A 160 -11.94 -10.33 -19.82
N VAL A 161 -12.60 -10.69 -18.75
CA VAL A 161 -12.11 -11.76 -17.85
C VAL A 161 -12.02 -13.14 -18.52
N GLY A 162 -12.73 -13.35 -19.60
CA GLY A 162 -12.68 -14.56 -20.42
C GLY A 162 -11.71 -14.50 -21.60
N TYR A 163 -11.03 -13.38 -21.85
CA TYR A 163 -10.13 -13.21 -22.99
C TYR A 163 -8.69 -13.52 -22.61
N PHE A 164 -8.06 -14.44 -23.35
CA PHE A 164 -6.70 -14.88 -23.15
C PHE A 164 -5.80 -14.48 -24.33
N TYR A 165 -4.66 -13.88 -24.02
CA TYR A 165 -3.70 -13.37 -25.00
C TYR A 165 -2.59 -14.38 -25.28
N GLY A 166 -2.47 -15.42 -24.46
CA GLY A 166 -1.51 -16.50 -24.64
C GLY A 166 -0.09 -16.15 -24.22
N GLY A 167 0.08 -15.08 -23.40
CA GLY A 167 1.36 -14.85 -22.75
C GLY A 167 1.65 -15.91 -21.70
N ASP A 168 2.91 -16.32 -21.58
CA ASP A 168 3.35 -17.41 -20.73
C ASP A 168 4.73 -17.14 -20.08
N LEU A 169 5.16 -18.04 -19.20
CA LEU A 169 6.46 -17.92 -18.52
C LEU A 169 7.64 -18.01 -19.50
N GLN A 170 7.52 -18.76 -20.61
CA GLN A 170 8.53 -18.79 -21.65
C GLN A 170 8.68 -17.40 -22.27
N GLY A 171 7.58 -16.71 -22.57
CA GLY A 171 7.59 -15.34 -23.06
C GLY A 171 8.19 -14.35 -22.07
N VAL A 172 7.99 -14.55 -20.76
CA VAL A 172 8.70 -13.75 -19.75
C VAL A 172 10.20 -14.01 -19.81
N MET A 173 10.63 -15.27 -19.90
CA MET A 173 12.05 -15.63 -20.03
C MET A 173 12.68 -15.04 -21.30
N ASP A 174 12.01 -15.09 -22.42
CA ASP A 174 12.47 -14.52 -23.71
C ASP A 174 12.63 -12.99 -23.64
N LYS A 175 11.97 -12.31 -22.69
CA LYS A 175 12.03 -10.87 -22.47
C LYS A 175 12.91 -10.45 -21.30
N LEU A 176 13.70 -11.34 -20.71
CA LEU A 176 14.55 -11.00 -19.56
C LEU A 176 15.56 -9.87 -19.86
N ASP A 177 16.14 -9.83 -21.06
CA ASP A 177 17.08 -8.76 -21.42
C ASP A 177 16.37 -7.40 -21.54
N TYR A 178 15.15 -7.37 -22.06
CA TYR A 178 14.30 -6.17 -22.03
C TYR A 178 14.03 -5.72 -20.59
N LEU A 179 13.60 -6.63 -19.74
CA LEU A 179 13.33 -6.34 -18.34
C LEU A 179 14.58 -5.83 -17.60
N ARG A 180 15.74 -6.45 -17.86
CA ARG A 180 17.03 -5.98 -17.32
C ARG A 180 17.37 -4.57 -17.79
N SER A 181 17.06 -4.21 -19.03
CA SER A 181 17.33 -2.87 -19.59
C SER A 181 16.53 -1.77 -18.89
N LEU A 182 15.38 -2.09 -18.27
CA LEU A 182 14.56 -1.16 -17.50
C LEU A 182 15.16 -0.82 -16.13
N ARG A 183 16.31 -1.43 -15.76
CA ARG A 183 16.95 -1.28 -14.44
C ARG A 183 16.02 -1.57 -13.26
N GLN A 184 15.12 -2.53 -13.42
CA GLN A 184 14.20 -2.99 -12.41
C GLN A 184 14.88 -3.97 -11.46
N TYR A 185 14.57 -3.89 -10.18
CA TYR A 185 15.20 -4.74 -9.16
C TYR A 185 14.36 -5.97 -8.78
N ILE A 186 13.06 -5.93 -9.02
CA ILE A 186 12.14 -7.00 -8.62
C ILE A 186 11.12 -7.24 -9.73
N LEU A 187 11.02 -8.51 -10.13
CA LEU A 187 10.00 -8.99 -11.05
C LEU A 187 8.96 -9.78 -10.25
N THR A 188 7.71 -9.38 -10.34
CA THR A 188 6.59 -10.15 -9.76
C THR A 188 5.69 -10.62 -10.90
N PRO A 189 5.84 -11.87 -11.36
CA PRO A 189 4.87 -12.44 -12.29
C PRO A 189 3.53 -12.60 -11.55
N TYR A 190 2.49 -12.05 -12.12
CA TYR A 190 1.12 -12.22 -11.67
C TYR A 190 0.37 -13.06 -12.69
N SER A 191 0.01 -14.28 -12.31
CA SER A 191 -0.86 -15.13 -13.13
C SER A 191 -2.11 -15.50 -12.35
N TYR A 192 -3.27 -15.25 -12.92
CA TYR A 192 -4.48 -15.93 -12.48
C TYR A 192 -4.44 -17.34 -13.04
N HIS A 193 -4.04 -18.30 -12.24
CA HIS A 193 -4.30 -19.69 -12.55
C HIS A 193 -5.74 -19.98 -12.18
N LEU A 194 -6.56 -20.21 -13.18
CA LEU A 194 -7.85 -20.83 -12.96
C LEU A 194 -7.61 -22.27 -12.56
N PRO A 195 -8.14 -22.73 -11.42
CA PRO A 195 -8.02 -24.13 -11.07
C PRO A 195 -8.85 -24.94 -12.06
N ILE A 196 -8.19 -25.73 -12.88
CA ILE A 196 -8.82 -26.70 -13.77
C ILE A 196 -9.47 -27.85 -12.94
N THR A 197 -9.21 -27.90 -11.64
CA THR A 197 -9.81 -28.88 -10.71
C THR A 197 -10.21 -28.18 -9.41
N ASN A 198 -11.26 -28.67 -8.75
CA ASN A 198 -11.83 -28.21 -7.48
C ASN A 198 -10.87 -28.26 -6.25
N THR A 199 -9.58 -28.29 -6.46
CA THR A 199 -8.56 -28.23 -5.41
C THR A 199 -7.90 -26.87 -5.46
N MET A 200 -8.11 -26.06 -4.40
CA MET A 200 -7.37 -24.80 -4.21
C MET A 200 -5.87 -25.05 -4.33
N PRO A 201 -5.15 -24.32 -5.20
CA PRO A 201 -3.71 -24.42 -5.25
C PRO A 201 -3.14 -23.95 -3.91
N LYS A 202 -2.27 -24.76 -3.30
CA LYS A 202 -1.44 -24.32 -2.18
C LYS A 202 -0.59 -23.15 -2.69
N ILE A 203 -0.69 -22.00 -2.05
CA ILE A 203 0.23 -20.89 -2.26
C ILE A 203 1.61 -21.40 -1.86
N MET A 204 2.47 -21.66 -2.84
CA MET A 204 3.89 -21.85 -2.59
C MET A 204 4.51 -20.47 -2.46
N SER A 205 4.83 -20.09 -1.21
CA SER A 205 5.82 -19.04 -0.96
C SER A 205 7.20 -19.61 -1.31
N ILE A 206 7.88 -18.97 -2.23
CA ILE A 206 9.34 -19.11 -2.41
C ILE A 206 10.02 -18.23 -1.39
#